data_b756d26b9b2f59ff69610cff5beedf1c
#
_entry.id   b756d26b9b2f59ff69610cff5beedf1c
#
_cell.length_a   1.000
_cell.length_b   1.000
_cell.length_c   1.000
_cell.angle_alpha   90.00
_cell.angle_beta   90.00
_cell.angle_gamma   90.00
#
_symmetry.space_group_name_H-M   'P 1'
#
loop_
_entity.id
_entity.type
_entity.pdbx_description
1 polymer ?
#
loop_
_entity_poly.entity_id
_entity_poly.type
_entity_poly.pdbx_seq_one_letter_code
_entity_poly.pdbx_strand_id
1 'polypeptide(L)'
;MTPFRKIATLALAVIVSATASSIAPTAQRRGGPPQPSKPTPHWPDGRVNLGPPPGETGLWTPAGIVQLSLNPKSVNRANATSHLPNNITLEAVPFQPWARALHASRQANFESDEPHTRCKASGGPREFITPYGVEFVDMPETGRIYLFDVGGPHTFRTIYMDGRAHPKDLDPSYYGHSVGRWEGESLVVDTVGYNTKFWMDREGTPHTEQLHLVERFTRTDFNSLKYEVTVDDPGAYTGVWTGGFIMRWSAGTDMWEYICQDNNRSPAGMVGVDAAGRPQRRFVP
;
A
#
# COMPACT_ATOMS: atom_id res chain seq x y z
N MET A 1 -9.99 -44.52 82.28
CA MET A 1 -8.87 -44.52 81.32
C MET A 1 -9.42 -44.94 79.94
N THR A 2 -9.74 -43.95 79.11
CA THR A 2 -10.29 -44.17 77.75
C THR A 2 -9.32 -43.62 76.70
N PRO A 3 -8.98 -44.36 75.69
CA PRO A 3 -8.00 -43.88 74.72
C PRO A 3 -8.67 -43.03 73.59
N PHE A 4 -8.01 -41.93 73.28
CA PHE A 4 -8.36 -40.99 72.18
C PHE A 4 -8.18 -41.69 70.82
N ARG A 5 -9.27 -41.68 70.02
CA ARG A 5 -9.22 -42.01 68.59
C ARG A 5 -8.78 -40.77 67.81
N LYS A 6 -7.65 -40.92 67.11
CA LYS A 6 -7.20 -39.90 66.10
C LYS A 6 -8.00 -40.08 64.82
N ILE A 7 -8.74 -39.06 64.44
CA ILE A 7 -9.40 -38.96 63.12
C ILE A 7 -8.40 -38.33 62.18
N ALA A 8 -7.97 -39.08 61.16
CA ALA A 8 -7.16 -38.55 60.09
C ALA A 8 -8.07 -37.93 59.03
N THR A 9 -7.99 -36.63 58.84
CA THR A 9 -8.71 -35.92 57.80
C THR A 9 -7.91 -36.01 56.51
N LEU A 10 -8.43 -36.75 55.53
CA LEU A 10 -7.87 -36.79 54.19
C LEU A 10 -8.31 -35.52 53.43
N ALA A 11 -7.38 -34.62 53.14
CA ALA A 11 -7.63 -33.47 52.31
C ALA A 11 -7.48 -33.90 50.83
N LEU A 12 -8.59 -33.91 50.11
CA LEU A 12 -8.63 -34.18 48.68
C LEU A 12 -8.29 -32.84 47.95
N ALA A 13 -7.07 -32.74 47.43
CA ALA A 13 -6.67 -31.61 46.62
C ALA A 13 -7.20 -31.85 45.17
N VAL A 14 -8.23 -31.09 44.82
CA VAL A 14 -8.73 -31.00 43.42
C VAL A 14 -7.81 -30.07 42.65
N ILE A 15 -6.94 -30.62 41.81
CA ILE A 15 -6.14 -29.89 40.84
C ILE A 15 -7.05 -29.55 39.66
N VAL A 16 -7.57 -28.29 39.63
CA VAL A 16 -8.23 -27.78 38.43
C VAL A 16 -7.14 -27.33 37.46
N SER A 17 -6.86 -28.18 36.48
CA SER A 17 -6.00 -27.83 35.34
C SER A 17 -6.77 -26.90 34.42
N ALA A 18 -6.58 -25.60 34.60
CA ALA A 18 -7.04 -24.59 33.64
C ALA A 18 -6.17 -24.68 32.38
N THR A 19 -6.64 -25.38 31.36
CA THR A 19 -6.06 -25.29 30.01
C THR A 19 -6.42 -23.92 29.47
N ALA A 20 -5.52 -22.95 29.63
CA ALA A 20 -5.59 -21.68 28.91
C ALA A 20 -5.37 -21.97 27.43
N SER A 21 -6.44 -22.09 26.67
CA SER A 21 -6.38 -22.03 25.22
C SER A 21 -5.97 -20.60 24.84
N SER A 22 -4.67 -20.39 24.63
CA SER A 22 -4.16 -19.19 24.03
C SER A 22 -4.71 -19.12 22.60
N ILE A 23 -5.76 -18.32 22.40
CA ILE A 23 -6.16 -17.88 21.05
C ILE A 23 -5.03 -16.95 20.59
N ALA A 24 -4.03 -17.51 19.95
CA ALA A 24 -3.06 -16.71 19.21
C ALA A 24 -3.84 -15.94 18.13
N PRO A 25 -3.64 -14.62 17.98
CA PRO A 25 -4.19 -13.91 16.85
C PRO A 25 -3.72 -14.64 15.59
N THR A 26 -4.65 -15.09 14.78
CA THR A 26 -4.35 -15.71 13.49
C THR A 26 -3.61 -14.66 12.67
N ALA A 27 -2.28 -14.76 12.67
CA ALA A 27 -1.46 -14.03 11.72
C ALA A 27 -2.05 -14.34 10.33
N GLN A 28 -2.37 -13.28 9.63
CA GLN A 28 -2.90 -13.27 8.27
C GLN A 28 -2.23 -14.37 7.44
N ARG A 29 -2.95 -15.44 7.12
CA ARG A 29 -2.42 -16.56 6.32
C ARG A 29 -1.98 -16.00 4.99
N ARG A 30 -0.68 -15.93 4.80
CA ARG A 30 -0.08 -15.74 3.47
C ARG A 30 -0.68 -16.76 2.54
N GLY A 31 -1.28 -16.30 1.45
CA GLY A 31 -2.01 -16.94 0.39
C GLY A 31 -2.05 -18.47 0.39
N GLY A 32 -3.26 -19.01 0.43
CA GLY A 32 -3.52 -20.39 0.06
C GLY A 32 -3.06 -20.67 -1.39
N PRO A 33 -3.03 -21.95 -1.81
CA PRO A 33 -2.71 -22.29 -3.19
C PRO A 33 -3.63 -21.51 -4.14
N PRO A 34 -3.11 -21.10 -5.32
CA PRO A 34 -3.89 -20.31 -6.26
C PRO A 34 -5.19 -21.06 -6.58
N GLN A 35 -6.31 -20.46 -6.21
CA GLN A 35 -7.61 -20.96 -6.63
C GLN A 35 -7.73 -20.76 -8.15
N PRO A 36 -8.45 -21.64 -8.87
CA PRO A 36 -8.75 -21.43 -10.27
C PRO A 36 -9.26 -20.00 -10.47
N SER A 37 -8.67 -19.25 -11.39
CA SER A 37 -9.07 -17.87 -11.64
C SER A 37 -10.50 -17.84 -12.17
N LYS A 38 -11.42 -17.24 -11.40
CA LYS A 38 -12.72 -16.87 -11.92
C LYS A 38 -12.53 -15.77 -12.97
N PRO A 39 -13.43 -15.64 -13.96
CA PRO A 39 -13.36 -14.57 -14.94
C PRO A 39 -13.47 -13.18 -14.26
N THR A 40 -12.97 -12.17 -14.94
CA THR A 40 -13.10 -10.76 -14.53
C THR A 40 -14.57 -10.41 -14.32
N PRO A 41 -14.97 -9.85 -13.16
CA PRO A 41 -16.32 -9.41 -12.93
C PRO A 41 -16.64 -8.13 -13.73
N HIS A 42 -17.87 -8.04 -14.21
CA HIS A 42 -18.38 -6.89 -14.95
C HIS A 42 -19.66 -6.36 -14.30
N TRP A 43 -19.90 -5.08 -14.46
CA TRP A 43 -21.19 -4.46 -14.17
C TRP A 43 -22.25 -4.87 -15.23
N PRO A 44 -23.55 -4.70 -14.94
CA PRO A 44 -24.60 -5.03 -15.93
C PRO A 44 -24.50 -4.25 -17.25
N ASP A 45 -23.84 -3.12 -17.25
CA ASP A 45 -23.57 -2.29 -18.44
C ASP A 45 -22.35 -2.74 -19.26
N GLY A 46 -21.67 -3.82 -18.83
CA GLY A 46 -20.51 -4.42 -19.50
C GLY A 46 -19.16 -3.82 -19.10
N ARG A 47 -19.12 -2.75 -18.31
CA ARG A 47 -17.85 -2.21 -17.80
C ARG A 47 -17.22 -3.17 -16.80
N VAL A 48 -15.88 -3.21 -16.78
CA VAL A 48 -15.15 -3.97 -15.77
C VAL A 48 -15.46 -3.43 -14.37
N ASN A 49 -15.75 -4.34 -13.44
CA ASN A 49 -15.85 -4.01 -12.03
C ASN A 49 -14.47 -4.15 -11.39
N LEU A 50 -13.84 -3.02 -11.01
CA LEU A 50 -12.56 -3.00 -10.27
C LEU A 50 -12.75 -3.17 -8.76
N GLY A 51 -13.96 -2.97 -8.24
CA GLY A 51 -14.30 -3.14 -6.84
C GLY A 51 -14.83 -4.54 -6.50
N PRO A 52 -15.40 -4.71 -5.30
CA PRO A 52 -16.08 -5.95 -4.92
C PRO A 52 -17.30 -6.21 -5.81
N PRO A 53 -17.55 -7.46 -6.21
CA PRO A 53 -18.82 -7.83 -6.81
C PRO A 53 -20.00 -7.57 -5.85
N PRO A 54 -21.22 -7.36 -6.36
CA PRO A 54 -22.41 -7.14 -5.52
C PRO A 54 -22.59 -8.25 -4.48
N GLY A 55 -22.69 -7.85 -3.20
CA GLY A 55 -22.84 -8.77 -2.07
C GLY A 55 -21.54 -9.41 -1.57
N GLU A 56 -20.41 -9.08 -2.15
CA GLU A 56 -19.09 -9.50 -1.67
C GLU A 56 -18.34 -8.30 -1.08
N THR A 57 -17.30 -8.56 -0.29
CA THR A 57 -16.32 -7.59 0.17
C THR A 57 -14.92 -8.01 -0.26
N GLY A 58 -14.00 -7.05 -0.36
CA GLY A 58 -12.61 -7.33 -0.69
C GLY A 58 -11.81 -6.08 -0.98
N LEU A 59 -10.51 -6.21 -0.87
CA LEU A 59 -9.54 -5.15 -1.12
C LEU A 59 -8.45 -5.63 -2.06
N TRP A 60 -7.88 -4.72 -2.84
CA TRP A 60 -6.65 -4.95 -3.59
C TRP A 60 -5.45 -4.74 -2.72
N THR A 61 -4.57 -5.74 -2.63
CA THR A 61 -3.33 -5.68 -1.85
C THR A 61 -2.11 -5.85 -2.75
N PRO A 62 -0.95 -5.26 -2.39
CA PRO A 62 0.22 -5.17 -3.27
C PRO A 62 1.00 -6.48 -3.42
N ALA A 63 0.52 -7.61 -2.89
CA ALA A 63 1.24 -8.89 -2.89
C ALA A 63 2.71 -8.77 -2.40
N GLY A 64 2.94 -7.83 -1.48
CA GLY A 64 4.24 -7.60 -0.86
C GLY A 64 5.20 -6.71 -1.66
N ILE A 65 4.77 -6.05 -2.71
CA ILE A 65 5.58 -5.05 -3.43
C ILE A 65 5.89 -3.88 -2.51
N VAL A 66 7.12 -3.40 -2.59
CA VAL A 66 7.62 -2.25 -1.82
C VAL A 66 8.23 -1.15 -2.70
N GLN A 67 8.41 -1.41 -3.99
CA GLN A 67 9.07 -0.53 -4.94
C GLN A 67 8.46 -0.60 -6.33
N LEU A 68 8.60 0.48 -7.10
CA LEU A 68 8.12 0.57 -8.49
C LEU A 68 9.07 -0.10 -9.48
N SER A 69 10.37 0.07 -9.31
CA SER A 69 11.42 -0.52 -10.15
C SER A 69 11.93 -1.84 -9.55
N LEU A 70 12.50 -2.72 -10.39
CA LEU A 70 13.17 -3.92 -9.92
C LEU A 70 14.50 -3.57 -9.24
N ASN A 71 14.62 -3.87 -7.96
CA ASN A 71 15.87 -3.74 -7.23
C ASN A 71 16.35 -5.12 -6.75
N PRO A 72 17.31 -5.75 -7.46
CA PRO A 72 17.81 -7.07 -7.09
C PRO A 72 18.60 -7.07 -5.76
N LYS A 73 18.98 -5.89 -5.27
CA LYS A 73 19.67 -5.72 -3.97
C LYS A 73 18.69 -5.45 -2.81
N SER A 74 17.40 -5.26 -3.11
CA SER A 74 16.41 -5.08 -2.05
C SER A 74 16.36 -6.28 -1.14
N VAL A 75 16.26 -6.03 0.16
CA VAL A 75 16.06 -7.07 1.19
C VAL A 75 14.73 -7.81 1.01
N ASN A 76 13.78 -7.21 0.32
CA ASN A 76 12.44 -7.74 0.07
C ASN A 76 12.33 -8.56 -1.23
N ARG A 77 13.35 -9.37 -1.54
CA ARG A 77 13.38 -10.21 -2.77
C ARG A 77 12.20 -11.15 -2.97
N ALA A 78 11.50 -11.48 -1.88
CA ALA A 78 10.33 -12.38 -1.92
C ALA A 78 9.22 -11.90 -2.87
N ASN A 79 9.24 -10.64 -3.27
CA ASN A 79 8.17 -9.97 -4.02
C ASN A 79 8.52 -9.73 -5.49
N ALA A 80 9.70 -10.16 -5.94
CA ALA A 80 10.14 -9.97 -7.32
C ALA A 80 9.15 -10.57 -8.34
N THR A 81 8.43 -11.63 -7.97
CA THR A 81 7.46 -12.30 -8.86
C THR A 81 6.17 -11.52 -9.08
N SER A 82 5.91 -10.49 -8.28
CA SER A 82 4.73 -9.64 -8.44
C SER A 82 5.00 -8.41 -9.33
N HIS A 83 6.26 -8.11 -9.63
CA HIS A 83 6.58 -7.11 -10.65
C HIS A 83 6.19 -7.61 -12.05
N LEU A 84 5.91 -6.66 -12.93
CA LEU A 84 5.65 -7.00 -14.33
C LEU A 84 6.94 -7.50 -15.00
N PRO A 85 6.84 -8.43 -15.96
CA PRO A 85 8.02 -9.00 -16.63
C PRO A 85 8.95 -7.97 -17.28
N ASN A 86 8.38 -6.85 -17.76
CA ASN A 86 9.12 -5.78 -18.44
C ASN A 86 9.41 -4.59 -17.52
N ASN A 87 9.33 -4.78 -16.20
CA ASN A 87 9.57 -3.69 -15.26
C ASN A 87 11.02 -3.20 -15.36
N ILE A 88 11.20 -1.88 -15.33
CA ILE A 88 12.52 -1.26 -15.35
C ILE A 88 13.34 -1.66 -14.10
N THR A 89 14.63 -1.89 -14.25
CA THR A 89 15.51 -2.07 -13.09
C THR A 89 15.87 -0.72 -12.46
N LEU A 90 16.14 -0.69 -11.17
CA LEU A 90 16.53 0.52 -10.45
C LEU A 90 17.75 1.21 -11.09
N GLU A 91 18.69 0.42 -11.63
CA GLU A 91 19.87 0.94 -12.30
C GLU A 91 19.53 1.69 -13.59
N ALA A 92 18.50 1.23 -14.31
CA ALA A 92 18.03 1.80 -15.57
C ALA A 92 17.06 2.99 -15.38
N VAL A 93 16.53 3.21 -14.17
CA VAL A 93 15.69 4.39 -13.92
C VAL A 93 16.48 5.67 -14.22
N PRO A 94 15.96 6.56 -15.10
CA PRO A 94 16.70 7.70 -15.61
C PRO A 94 16.72 8.88 -14.62
N PHE A 95 17.16 8.65 -13.39
CA PHE A 95 17.23 9.69 -12.37
C PHE A 95 18.09 10.88 -12.78
N GLN A 96 17.66 12.09 -12.47
CA GLN A 96 18.55 13.23 -12.33
C GLN A 96 19.62 12.94 -11.24
N PRO A 97 20.83 13.54 -11.31
CA PRO A 97 21.89 13.27 -10.33
C PRO A 97 21.48 13.48 -8.88
N TRP A 98 20.75 14.55 -8.58
CA TRP A 98 20.24 14.83 -7.24
C TRP A 98 19.19 13.81 -6.77
N ALA A 99 18.30 13.38 -7.66
CA ALA A 99 17.26 12.42 -7.34
C ALA A 99 17.84 11.03 -7.03
N ARG A 100 18.87 10.62 -7.79
CA ARG A 100 19.62 9.39 -7.52
C ARG A 100 20.33 9.45 -6.18
N ALA A 101 20.98 10.58 -5.86
CA ALA A 101 21.65 10.78 -4.59
C ALA A 101 20.67 10.77 -3.41
N LEU A 102 19.51 11.41 -3.57
CA LEU A 102 18.46 11.40 -2.54
C LEU A 102 17.90 10.00 -2.32
N HIS A 103 17.59 9.25 -3.39
CA HIS A 103 17.15 7.86 -3.30
C HIS A 103 18.18 7.00 -2.54
N ALA A 104 19.46 7.10 -2.90
CA ALA A 104 20.52 6.37 -2.22
C ALA A 104 20.64 6.74 -0.73
N SER A 105 20.47 8.03 -0.40
CA SER A 105 20.47 8.50 0.99
C SER A 105 19.31 7.94 1.80
N ARG A 106 18.11 7.89 1.22
CA ARG A 106 16.92 7.30 1.85
C ARG A 106 17.14 5.82 2.13
N GLN A 107 17.68 5.07 1.16
CA GLN A 107 18.04 3.66 1.33
C GLN A 107 19.09 3.45 2.43
N ALA A 108 20.15 4.27 2.47
CA ALA A 108 21.20 4.19 3.48
C ALA A 108 20.72 4.50 4.91
N ASN A 109 19.65 5.28 5.04
CA ASN A 109 19.02 5.61 6.32
C ASN A 109 17.85 4.65 6.68
N PHE A 110 17.74 3.49 6.02
CA PHE A 110 16.69 2.51 6.26
C PHE A 110 15.27 3.11 6.22
N GLU A 111 15.04 4.03 5.30
CA GLU A 111 13.73 4.66 5.10
C GLU A 111 13.21 5.41 6.34
N SER A 112 14.09 5.80 7.26
CA SER A 112 13.72 6.42 8.54
C SER A 112 12.92 7.72 8.39
N ASP A 113 13.02 8.36 7.23
CA ASP A 113 12.35 9.61 6.89
C ASP A 113 11.06 9.40 6.07
N GLU A 114 10.60 8.16 5.90
CA GLU A 114 9.40 7.88 5.12
C GLU A 114 8.17 8.61 5.69
N PRO A 115 7.50 9.48 4.89
CA PRO A 115 6.37 10.28 5.37
C PRO A 115 5.18 9.43 5.82
N HIS A 116 4.92 8.30 5.15
CA HIS A 116 3.81 7.42 5.47
C HIS A 116 3.90 6.84 6.89
N THR A 117 5.10 6.51 7.37
CA THR A 117 5.31 6.04 8.74
C THR A 117 5.00 7.11 9.80
N ARG A 118 4.90 8.36 9.38
CA ARG A 118 4.48 9.52 10.19
C ARG A 118 3.04 9.94 9.92
N CYS A 119 2.22 9.01 9.44
CA CYS A 119 0.81 9.22 9.16
C CYS A 119 0.53 10.31 8.11
N LYS A 120 1.45 10.52 7.18
CA LYS A 120 1.18 11.32 5.98
C LYS A 120 0.49 10.44 4.94
N ALA A 121 -0.33 11.05 4.10
CA ALA A 121 -0.99 10.33 3.01
C ALA A 121 0.04 9.68 2.07
N SER A 122 -0.33 8.55 1.51
CA SER A 122 0.56 7.77 0.65
C SER A 122 0.92 8.53 -0.63
N GLY A 123 -0.07 9.06 -1.31
CA GLY A 123 0.11 9.78 -2.58
C GLY A 123 0.56 8.91 -3.74
N GLY A 124 0.09 9.21 -4.95
CA GLY A 124 0.49 8.53 -6.19
C GLY A 124 0.58 7.01 -6.08
N PRO A 125 1.60 6.39 -6.67
CA PRO A 125 1.73 4.92 -6.66
C PRO A 125 1.93 4.32 -5.27
N ARG A 126 2.36 5.12 -4.29
CA ARG A 126 2.59 4.66 -2.91
C ARG A 126 1.30 4.17 -2.25
N GLU A 127 0.12 4.66 -2.66
CA GLU A 127 -1.16 4.21 -2.13
C GLU A 127 -1.39 2.70 -2.38
N PHE A 128 -0.89 2.17 -3.50
CA PHE A 128 -0.98 0.75 -3.85
C PHE A 128 0.11 -0.12 -3.20
N ILE A 129 1.10 0.49 -2.56
CA ILE A 129 2.25 -0.18 -1.94
C ILE A 129 2.13 -0.14 -0.40
N THR A 130 0.92 0.00 0.13
CA THR A 130 0.64 -0.17 1.55
C THR A 130 0.26 -1.62 1.85
N PRO A 131 0.53 -2.14 3.05
CA PRO A 131 0.11 -3.50 3.39
C PRO A 131 -1.40 -3.62 3.66
N TYR A 132 -2.12 -2.50 3.68
CA TYR A 132 -3.51 -2.43 4.11
C TYR A 132 -4.50 -2.63 2.97
N GLY A 133 -4.14 -2.23 1.77
CA GLY A 133 -4.96 -2.37 0.58
C GLY A 133 -5.79 -1.14 0.23
N VAL A 134 -6.40 -1.23 -0.95
CA VAL A 134 -7.24 -0.18 -1.52
C VAL A 134 -8.54 -0.76 -2.08
N GLU A 135 -9.58 0.05 -2.12
CA GLU A 135 -10.87 -0.29 -2.72
C GLU A 135 -11.26 0.73 -3.79
N PHE A 136 -11.71 0.23 -4.95
CA PHE A 136 -12.30 1.05 -5.99
C PHE A 136 -13.82 1.07 -5.82
N VAL A 137 -14.40 2.26 -5.68
CA VAL A 137 -15.83 2.48 -5.60
C VAL A 137 -16.27 3.29 -6.83
N ASP A 138 -16.94 2.61 -7.76
CA ASP A 138 -17.48 3.24 -8.98
C ASP A 138 -18.84 3.89 -8.67
N MET A 139 -18.93 5.19 -8.94
CA MET A 139 -20.15 5.99 -8.78
C MET A 139 -20.53 6.65 -10.11
N PRO A 140 -21.08 5.88 -11.05
CA PRO A 140 -21.38 6.35 -12.40
C PRO A 140 -22.37 7.50 -12.41
N GLU A 141 -23.31 7.56 -11.46
CA GLU A 141 -24.30 8.64 -11.32
C GLU A 141 -23.66 10.00 -11.04
N THR A 142 -22.43 10.02 -10.50
CA THR A 142 -21.66 11.24 -10.24
C THR A 142 -20.50 11.43 -11.22
N GLY A 143 -20.28 10.47 -12.14
CA GLY A 143 -19.15 10.47 -13.06
C GLY A 143 -17.80 10.38 -12.33
N ARG A 144 -17.71 9.57 -11.28
CA ARG A 144 -16.51 9.45 -10.45
C ARG A 144 -16.23 8.00 -10.07
N ILE A 145 -14.94 7.71 -9.95
CA ILE A 145 -14.46 6.54 -9.23
C ILE A 145 -13.68 7.06 -8.01
N TYR A 146 -14.00 6.56 -6.83
CA TYR A 146 -13.22 6.81 -5.63
C TYR A 146 -12.29 5.63 -5.39
N LEU A 147 -11.05 5.95 -5.08
CA LEU A 147 -10.07 4.99 -4.60
C LEU A 147 -9.84 5.26 -3.12
N PHE A 148 -10.29 4.36 -2.26
CA PHE A 148 -10.09 4.44 -0.83
C PHE A 148 -8.79 3.73 -0.45
N ASP A 149 -7.90 4.44 0.24
CA ASP A 149 -6.65 3.91 0.80
C ASP A 149 -6.81 3.73 2.31
N VAL A 150 -6.74 2.48 2.78
CA VAL A 150 -6.81 2.16 4.21
C VAL A 150 -5.57 2.65 4.95
N GLY A 151 -4.44 2.77 4.25
CA GLY A 151 -3.17 3.18 4.84
C GLY A 151 -3.09 4.68 5.17
N GLY A 152 -2.16 5.03 6.06
CA GLY A 152 -1.92 6.44 6.41
C GLY A 152 -3.07 7.09 7.16
N PRO A 153 -3.51 8.29 6.77
CA PRO A 153 -4.56 9.04 7.45
C PRO A 153 -5.98 8.69 6.97
N HIS A 154 -6.22 7.52 6.41
CA HIS A 154 -7.52 7.16 5.84
C HIS A 154 -8.00 8.19 4.83
N THR A 155 -7.38 8.21 3.69
CA THR A 155 -7.70 9.17 2.62
C THR A 155 -8.35 8.48 1.44
N PHE A 156 -8.80 9.29 0.52
CA PHE A 156 -9.33 8.81 -0.75
C PHE A 156 -8.83 9.69 -1.90
N ARG A 157 -8.77 9.10 -3.06
CA ARG A 157 -8.49 9.75 -4.32
C ARG A 157 -9.75 9.80 -5.16
N THR A 158 -10.06 10.95 -5.76
CA THR A 158 -11.17 11.09 -6.69
C THR A 158 -10.64 11.02 -8.12
N ILE A 159 -11.17 10.10 -8.91
CA ILE A 159 -10.92 10.00 -10.34
C ILE A 159 -12.18 10.49 -11.07
N TYR A 160 -12.05 11.58 -11.83
CA TYR A 160 -13.14 12.16 -12.59
C TYR A 160 -13.29 11.43 -13.93
N MET A 161 -14.50 10.91 -14.19
CA MET A 161 -14.81 10.09 -15.37
C MET A 161 -15.62 10.87 -16.44
N ASP A 162 -15.76 12.17 -16.28
CA ASP A 162 -16.59 13.05 -17.13
C ASP A 162 -15.83 13.70 -18.29
N GLY A 163 -14.56 13.32 -18.49
CA GLY A 163 -13.73 13.83 -19.61
C GLY A 163 -13.24 15.26 -19.45
N ARG A 164 -13.32 15.81 -18.24
CA ARG A 164 -12.82 17.18 -17.97
C ARG A 164 -11.32 17.31 -18.21
N ALA A 165 -10.86 18.52 -18.50
CA ALA A 165 -9.44 18.83 -18.47
C ALA A 165 -8.95 19.08 -17.03
N HIS A 166 -7.64 18.98 -16.82
CA HIS A 166 -7.04 19.43 -15.57
C HIS A 166 -7.17 20.95 -15.43
N PRO A 167 -7.53 21.46 -14.25
CA PRO A 167 -7.50 22.89 -13.97
C PRO A 167 -6.09 23.48 -14.15
N LYS A 168 -6.00 24.72 -14.61
CA LYS A 168 -4.70 25.39 -14.80
C LYS A 168 -4.05 25.78 -13.48
N ASP A 169 -4.88 26.15 -12.50
CA ASP A 169 -4.45 26.62 -11.19
C ASP A 169 -4.82 25.53 -10.16
N LEU A 170 -3.94 24.55 -10.02
CA LEU A 170 -4.08 23.45 -9.05
C LEU A 170 -3.27 23.76 -7.80
N ASP A 171 -3.92 23.69 -6.64
CA ASP A 171 -3.19 23.55 -5.37
C ASP A 171 -2.59 22.14 -5.27
N PRO A 172 -1.26 22.01 -5.17
CA PRO A 172 -0.61 20.69 -5.10
C PRO A 172 -1.07 19.89 -3.89
N SER A 173 -1.45 18.63 -4.12
CA SER A 173 -1.94 17.72 -3.09
C SER A 173 -1.23 16.37 -3.12
N TYR A 174 -1.49 15.50 -2.14
CA TYR A 174 -0.92 14.16 -2.11
C TYR A 174 -1.41 13.27 -3.26
N TYR A 175 -2.66 13.44 -3.69
CA TYR A 175 -3.28 12.61 -4.73
C TYR A 175 -3.46 13.33 -6.05
N GLY A 176 -3.08 14.62 -6.14
CA GLY A 176 -3.21 15.40 -7.35
C GLY A 176 -4.66 15.57 -7.82
N HIS A 177 -4.82 15.85 -9.09
CA HIS A 177 -6.10 15.90 -9.81
C HIS A 177 -6.09 14.80 -10.85
N SER A 178 -6.99 13.81 -10.73
CA SER A 178 -7.03 12.63 -11.57
C SER A 178 -8.23 12.65 -12.52
N VAL A 179 -7.98 12.41 -13.80
CA VAL A 179 -9.00 12.24 -14.84
C VAL A 179 -8.89 10.85 -15.43
N GLY A 180 -9.99 10.10 -15.41
CA GLY A 180 -10.02 8.72 -15.87
C GLY A 180 -10.79 8.56 -17.18
N ARG A 181 -10.43 7.50 -17.91
CA ARG A 181 -11.17 7.00 -19.08
C ARG A 181 -11.03 5.50 -19.18
N TRP A 182 -12.01 4.86 -19.77
CA TRP A 182 -11.91 3.45 -20.11
C TRP A 182 -11.27 3.27 -21.50
N GLU A 183 -10.29 2.38 -21.58
CA GLU A 183 -9.68 1.93 -22.83
C GLU A 183 -9.83 0.40 -22.89
N GLY A 184 -10.89 -0.06 -23.56
CA GLY A 184 -11.29 -1.46 -23.49
C GLY A 184 -11.60 -1.87 -22.05
N GLU A 185 -10.94 -2.88 -21.54
CA GLU A 185 -11.10 -3.38 -20.17
C GLU A 185 -10.15 -2.74 -19.15
N SER A 186 -9.44 -1.69 -19.53
CA SER A 186 -8.51 -0.98 -18.66
C SER A 186 -9.02 0.40 -18.28
N LEU A 187 -8.98 0.74 -17.00
CA LEU A 187 -9.11 2.11 -16.54
C LEU A 187 -7.75 2.79 -16.71
N VAL A 188 -7.72 3.88 -17.48
CA VAL A 188 -6.52 4.73 -17.63
C VAL A 188 -6.77 6.02 -16.88
N VAL A 189 -5.84 6.39 -16.02
CA VAL A 189 -5.93 7.57 -15.16
C VAL A 189 -4.75 8.49 -15.42
N ASP A 190 -5.04 9.71 -15.79
CA ASP A 190 -4.08 10.80 -15.98
C ASP A 190 -4.10 11.70 -14.73
N THR A 191 -2.94 11.99 -14.12
CA THR A 191 -2.87 12.74 -12.87
C THR A 191 -1.70 13.71 -12.83
N VAL A 192 -2.01 14.95 -12.46
CA VAL A 192 -1.06 16.05 -12.24
C VAL A 192 -1.35 16.77 -10.92
N GLY A 193 -0.52 17.74 -10.54
CA GLY A 193 -0.72 18.57 -9.36
C GLY A 193 -0.38 17.86 -8.04
N TYR A 194 0.65 17.08 -8.04
CA TYR A 194 1.21 16.45 -6.84
C TYR A 194 2.06 17.43 -6.03
N ASN A 195 1.98 17.32 -4.68
CA ASN A 195 2.96 17.95 -3.80
C ASN A 195 4.16 17.02 -3.58
N THR A 196 5.24 17.53 -2.99
CA THR A 196 6.49 16.77 -2.74
C THR A 196 6.53 16.07 -1.38
N LYS A 197 5.39 15.93 -0.68
CA LYS A 197 5.33 15.50 0.72
C LYS A 197 5.16 13.99 0.90
N PHE A 198 5.30 13.20 -0.16
CA PHE A 198 5.26 11.73 -0.13
C PHE A 198 6.41 11.13 -0.96
N TRP A 199 6.61 9.83 -0.83
CA TRP A 199 7.51 9.05 -1.68
C TRP A 199 6.66 8.22 -2.64
N MET A 200 7.12 7.99 -3.86
CA MET A 200 6.36 7.19 -4.83
C MET A 200 6.32 5.69 -4.49
N ASP A 201 7.25 5.21 -3.66
CA ASP A 201 7.29 3.85 -3.12
C ASP A 201 7.98 3.82 -1.76
N ARG A 202 8.03 2.65 -1.12
CA ARG A 202 8.65 2.51 0.20
C ARG A 202 10.16 2.63 0.18
N GLU A 203 10.80 2.40 -0.96
CA GLU A 203 12.26 2.49 -1.10
C GLU A 203 12.75 3.93 -1.33
N GLY A 204 11.84 4.90 -1.36
CA GLY A 204 12.21 6.30 -1.36
C GLY A 204 12.37 6.92 -2.72
N THR A 205 11.71 6.38 -3.74
CA THR A 205 11.70 6.94 -5.10
C THR A 205 11.19 8.38 -5.08
N PRO A 206 12.06 9.37 -5.41
CA PRO A 206 11.73 10.79 -5.31
C PRO A 206 10.94 11.29 -6.51
N HIS A 207 10.28 12.42 -6.31
CA HIS A 207 9.62 13.19 -7.37
C HIS A 207 9.61 14.68 -7.04
N THR A 208 9.16 15.50 -8.00
CA THR A 208 8.93 16.94 -7.83
C THR A 208 7.46 17.29 -8.02
N GLU A 209 7.12 18.58 -7.95
CA GLU A 209 5.77 19.06 -8.27
C GLU A 209 5.46 19.02 -9.79
N GLN A 210 6.47 18.70 -10.63
CA GLN A 210 6.28 18.48 -12.05
C GLN A 210 5.81 17.04 -12.38
N LEU A 211 5.62 16.22 -11.34
CA LEU A 211 5.17 14.84 -11.51
C LEU A 211 3.85 14.76 -12.26
N HIS A 212 3.87 14.06 -13.37
CA HIS A 212 2.73 13.64 -14.16
C HIS A 212 2.73 12.12 -14.23
N LEU A 213 1.62 11.50 -13.85
CA LEU A 213 1.45 10.06 -13.90
C LEU A 213 0.34 9.68 -14.89
N VAL A 214 0.61 8.68 -15.70
CA VAL A 214 -0.42 7.96 -16.45
C VAL A 214 -0.45 6.53 -15.92
N GLU A 215 -1.55 6.17 -15.28
CA GLU A 215 -1.73 4.88 -14.62
C GLU A 215 -2.75 4.04 -15.39
N ARG A 216 -2.50 2.73 -15.45
CA ARG A 216 -3.39 1.77 -16.11
C ARG A 216 -3.72 0.64 -15.16
N PHE A 217 -5.00 0.43 -14.93
CA PHE A 217 -5.55 -0.63 -14.09
C PHE A 217 -6.29 -1.63 -14.98
N THR A 218 -5.81 -2.86 -15.03
CA THR A 218 -6.44 -3.94 -15.80
C THR A 218 -6.70 -5.12 -14.89
N ARG A 219 -7.97 -5.41 -14.62
CA ARG A 219 -8.36 -6.60 -13.87
C ARG A 219 -8.29 -7.79 -14.81
N THR A 220 -7.19 -8.55 -14.75
CA THR A 220 -6.90 -9.65 -15.68
C THR A 220 -7.71 -10.92 -15.38
N ASP A 221 -8.14 -11.07 -14.15
CA ASP A 221 -9.04 -12.10 -13.67
C ASP A 221 -9.68 -11.66 -12.35
N PHE A 222 -10.51 -12.51 -11.73
CA PHE A 222 -11.18 -12.18 -10.46
C PHE A 222 -10.21 -11.75 -9.37
N ASN A 223 -9.01 -12.37 -9.30
CA ASN A 223 -8.07 -12.24 -8.20
C ASN A 223 -6.85 -11.36 -8.52
N SER A 224 -6.72 -10.88 -9.75
CA SER A 224 -5.52 -10.21 -10.22
C SER A 224 -5.83 -8.87 -10.87
N LEU A 225 -5.19 -7.81 -10.37
CA LEU A 225 -5.23 -6.48 -10.96
C LEU A 225 -3.80 -6.11 -11.38
N LYS A 226 -3.60 -5.94 -12.68
CA LYS A 226 -2.36 -5.41 -13.23
C LYS A 226 -2.38 -3.89 -13.09
N TYR A 227 -1.37 -3.36 -12.40
CA TYR A 227 -1.10 -1.94 -12.27
C TYR A 227 0.14 -1.60 -13.09
N GLU A 228 0.01 -0.63 -13.97
CA GLU A 228 1.10 -0.07 -14.78
C GLU A 228 1.11 1.45 -14.60
N VAL A 229 2.27 2.03 -14.44
CA VAL A 229 2.43 3.47 -14.29
C VAL A 229 3.54 3.99 -15.18
N THR A 230 3.23 5.06 -15.92
CA THR A 230 4.19 5.89 -16.64
C THR A 230 4.49 7.11 -15.78
N VAL A 231 5.76 7.34 -15.52
CA VAL A 231 6.27 8.45 -14.71
C VAL A 231 6.94 9.45 -15.64
N ASP A 232 6.41 10.67 -15.68
CA ASP A 232 6.98 11.82 -16.36
C ASP A 232 7.18 12.94 -15.33
N ASP A 233 8.42 13.18 -14.96
CA ASP A 233 8.81 14.23 -14.01
C ASP A 233 10.20 14.76 -14.40
N PRO A 234 10.28 15.75 -15.29
CA PRO A 234 11.55 16.28 -15.78
C PRO A 234 12.42 16.92 -14.67
N GLY A 235 11.81 17.29 -13.54
CA GLY A 235 12.55 17.74 -12.37
C GLY A 235 13.36 16.64 -11.68
N ALA A 236 12.88 15.40 -11.70
CA ALA A 236 13.52 14.27 -11.03
C ALA A 236 14.18 13.27 -11.99
N TYR A 237 13.77 13.24 -13.25
CA TYR A 237 14.24 12.25 -14.25
C TYR A 237 14.67 12.91 -15.54
N THR A 238 15.63 12.29 -16.21
CA THR A 238 16.12 12.74 -17.53
C THR A 238 15.26 12.20 -18.69
N GLY A 239 14.26 11.40 -18.40
CA GLY A 239 13.33 10.84 -19.37
C GLY A 239 12.18 10.12 -18.68
N VAL A 240 11.13 9.86 -19.45
CA VAL A 240 9.95 9.11 -19.03
C VAL A 240 10.33 7.64 -18.79
N TRP A 241 9.75 7.04 -17.77
CA TRP A 241 9.95 5.63 -17.46
C TRP A 241 8.66 4.96 -16.98
N THR A 242 8.63 3.64 -16.98
CA THR A 242 7.47 2.86 -16.59
C THR A 242 7.82 1.85 -15.51
N GLY A 243 6.86 1.64 -14.62
CA GLY A 243 6.92 0.61 -13.59
C GLY A 243 5.56 -0.08 -13.47
N GLY A 244 5.48 -1.09 -12.62
CA GLY A 244 4.22 -1.73 -12.34
C GLY A 244 4.34 -3.09 -11.67
N PHE A 245 3.19 -3.63 -11.25
CA PHE A 245 3.12 -4.89 -10.51
C PHE A 245 1.70 -5.46 -10.56
N ILE A 246 1.56 -6.68 -10.05
CA ILE A 246 0.27 -7.34 -9.90
C ILE A 246 -0.20 -7.18 -8.45
N MET A 247 -1.39 -6.62 -8.27
CA MET A 247 -2.11 -6.61 -7.01
C MET A 247 -2.99 -7.86 -6.89
N ARG A 248 -3.24 -8.29 -5.67
CA ARG A 248 -4.05 -9.47 -5.37
C ARG A 248 -5.35 -9.08 -4.67
N TRP A 249 -6.43 -9.72 -5.08
CA TRP A 249 -7.71 -9.59 -4.42
C TRP A 249 -7.71 -10.32 -3.08
N SER A 250 -8.05 -9.62 -2.01
CA SER A 250 -8.23 -10.16 -0.66
C SER A 250 -9.71 -10.25 -0.37
N ALA A 251 -10.33 -11.34 -0.80
CA ALA A 251 -11.77 -11.56 -0.65
C ALA A 251 -12.19 -11.66 0.83
N GLY A 252 -13.38 -11.16 1.14
CA GLY A 252 -13.93 -11.19 2.49
C GLY A 252 -13.27 -10.22 3.46
N THR A 253 -12.36 -9.38 2.98
CA THR A 253 -11.78 -8.29 3.77
C THR A 253 -12.62 -7.05 3.55
N ASP A 254 -13.15 -6.48 4.60
CA ASP A 254 -13.87 -5.22 4.55
C ASP A 254 -12.94 -4.05 4.86
N MET A 255 -13.32 -2.85 4.46
CA MET A 255 -12.62 -1.65 4.88
C MET A 255 -12.88 -1.42 6.37
N TRP A 256 -11.80 -1.26 7.13
CA TRP A 256 -11.90 -1.05 8.60
C TRP A 256 -11.40 0.34 8.97
N GLU A 257 -11.87 0.82 10.11
CA GLU A 257 -11.33 2.05 10.69
C GLU A 257 -9.86 1.87 11.08
N TYR A 258 -9.02 2.79 10.64
CA TYR A 258 -7.60 2.83 10.94
C TYR A 258 -7.15 4.25 11.29
N ILE A 259 -6.83 4.48 12.55
CA ILE A 259 -6.33 5.77 13.01
C ILE A 259 -4.82 5.69 13.17
N CYS A 260 -4.11 6.12 12.15
CA CYS A 260 -2.65 6.00 12.08
C CYS A 260 -1.93 6.64 13.28
N GLN A 261 -2.45 7.73 13.82
CA GLN A 261 -1.84 8.43 14.96
C GLN A 261 -1.98 7.66 16.27
N ASP A 262 -3.01 6.80 16.38
CA ASP A 262 -3.26 6.06 17.61
C ASP A 262 -2.15 5.05 17.86
N ASN A 263 -1.38 5.27 18.94
CA ASN A 263 -0.29 4.42 19.36
C ASN A 263 0.81 4.23 18.28
N ASN A 264 1.00 5.18 17.37
CA ASN A 264 2.05 5.12 16.35
C ASN A 264 3.44 5.29 17.00
N ARG A 265 4.15 4.18 17.17
CA ARG A 265 5.51 4.13 17.72
C ARG A 265 6.59 4.05 16.64
N SER A 266 6.21 3.91 15.37
CA SER A 266 7.15 3.76 14.25
C SER A 266 8.20 4.88 14.19
N PRO A 267 7.83 6.17 14.32
CA PRO A 267 8.84 7.24 14.28
C PRO A 267 9.88 7.16 15.40
N ALA A 268 9.51 6.65 16.58
CA ALA A 268 10.46 6.49 17.69
C ALA A 268 11.46 5.35 17.45
N GLY A 269 11.04 4.29 16.74
CA GLY A 269 11.90 3.16 16.36
C GLY A 269 12.79 3.43 15.16
N MET A 270 12.49 4.48 14.39
CA MET A 270 13.20 4.85 13.17
C MET A 270 14.26 5.95 13.37
N VAL A 271 14.61 6.27 14.60
CA VAL A 271 15.69 7.21 14.89
C VAL A 271 17.02 6.51 14.69
N GLY A 272 17.85 7.06 13.79
CA GLY A 272 19.25 6.65 13.68
C GLY A 272 20.00 6.92 14.99
N VAL A 273 21.16 6.31 15.14
CA VAL A 273 22.07 6.59 16.25
C VAL A 273 23.24 7.44 15.74
N ASP A 274 23.76 8.33 16.57
CA ASP A 274 25.02 9.05 16.29
C ASP A 274 26.23 8.10 16.47
N ALA A 275 27.41 8.60 16.16
CA ALA A 275 28.66 7.83 16.32
C ALA A 275 28.90 7.33 17.76
N ALA A 276 28.20 7.87 18.76
CA ALA A 276 28.27 7.47 20.16
C ALA A 276 27.09 6.54 20.55
N GLY A 277 26.30 6.07 19.58
CA GLY A 277 25.16 5.17 19.82
C GLY A 277 23.96 5.85 20.46
N ARG A 278 23.88 7.18 20.48
CA ARG A 278 22.75 7.92 21.05
C ARG A 278 21.68 8.13 19.99
N PRO A 279 20.37 7.97 20.32
CA PRO A 279 19.28 8.22 19.39
C PRO A 279 19.36 9.63 18.79
N GLN A 280 19.45 9.72 17.47
CA GLN A 280 19.33 10.98 16.75
C GLN A 280 17.86 11.29 16.51
N ARG A 281 17.31 12.27 17.18
CA ARG A 281 16.02 12.85 16.81
C ARG A 281 16.24 13.74 15.58
N ARG A 282 16.05 13.20 14.38
CA ARG A 282 15.93 14.05 13.19
C ARG A 282 14.54 14.64 13.19
N PHE A 283 14.47 15.94 13.28
CA PHE A 283 13.26 16.69 13.02
C PHE A 283 13.12 16.72 11.48
N VAL A 284 12.15 15.97 10.95
CA VAL A 284 11.72 16.14 9.57
C VAL A 284 10.51 17.05 9.65
N PRO A 285 10.55 18.24 9.01
CA PRO A 285 9.46 19.24 9.07
C PRO A 285 8.17 18.74 8.43
#